data_628666e75bf968f1a216c262e834455f
#
_entry.id   628666e75bf968f1a216c262e834455f
#
_cell.length_a   1.000
_cell.length_b   1.000
_cell.length_c   1.000
_cell.angle_alpha   90.00
_cell.angle_beta   90.00
_cell.angle_gamma   90.00
#
_symmetry.space_group_name_H-M   'P 1'
#
loop_
_entity.id
_entity.type
_entity.pdbx_description
1 polymer ?
#
loop_
_entity_poly.entity_id
_entity_poly.type
_entity_poly.pdbx_seq_one_letter_code
_entity_poly.pdbx_strand_id
1 'polypeptide(L)'
;MMELLNEFLSGSVAWGVLLTLAAFALGALVNRVTGKAFFNPLLLGAIFVIVFLSVCGIPYADYKVSAAPVNYLLLPATVALAIPLYEKLDLLKANAAAIIAGISVGTLVSLGSVLALALAMGLTREQYATLLPKSVTTAISMDVAAELGGIAALTGAVVILTGIAGNLLAEVICKAFHITDPIAKGIGIGTSAHAVGTSKALQMGEVEGAMSGLSIAVAGVLTAVLCPFFVSFIQ
;
A
#
# COMPACT_ATOMS: atom_id res chain seq x y z
N MET A 1 -14.88 34.08 9.33
CA MET A 1 -13.91 33.30 10.15
C MET A 1 -13.41 32.08 9.38
N MET A 2 -14.28 31.28 8.75
CA MET A 2 -13.86 30.14 7.89
C MET A 2 -13.11 30.59 6.64
N GLU A 3 -13.53 31.68 5.97
CA GLU A 3 -12.83 32.21 4.79
C GLU A 3 -11.44 32.73 5.13
N LEU A 4 -11.27 33.47 6.23
CA LEU A 4 -9.96 33.90 6.72
C LEU A 4 -9.05 32.74 7.09
N LEU A 5 -9.61 31.67 7.66
CA LEU A 5 -8.87 30.44 7.98
C LEU A 5 -8.42 29.73 6.68
N ASN A 6 -9.29 29.65 5.69
CA ASN A 6 -8.98 29.06 4.39
C ASN A 6 -7.93 29.86 3.62
N GLU A 7 -8.00 31.20 3.66
CA GLU A 7 -7.02 32.08 3.05
C GLU A 7 -5.64 31.99 3.71
N PHE A 8 -5.61 31.89 5.03
CA PHE A 8 -4.36 31.65 5.78
C PHE A 8 -3.78 30.26 5.53
N LEU A 9 -4.62 29.24 5.44
CA LEU A 9 -4.20 27.86 5.20
C LEU A 9 -3.75 27.64 3.74
N SER A 10 -4.42 28.24 2.76
CA SER A 10 -4.06 28.11 1.34
C SER A 10 -2.68 28.71 0.99
N GLY A 11 -2.21 29.69 1.78
CA GLY A 11 -0.88 30.31 1.62
C GLY A 11 0.27 29.61 2.35
N SER A 12 -0.01 28.64 3.23
CA SER A 12 1.00 28.03 4.10
C SER A 12 1.28 26.57 3.72
N VAL A 13 2.53 26.26 3.39
CA VAL A 13 3.01 24.89 3.12
C VAL A 13 3.11 24.02 4.39
N ALA A 14 3.09 24.64 5.57
CA ALA A 14 3.37 23.93 6.82
C ALA A 14 2.15 23.22 7.42
N TRP A 15 0.94 23.74 7.23
CA TRP A 15 -0.24 23.22 7.93
C TRP A 15 -0.61 21.79 7.51
N GLY A 16 -0.49 21.44 6.21
CA GLY A 16 -0.80 20.10 5.75
C GLY A 16 0.19 19.07 6.28
N VAL A 17 1.48 19.47 6.42
CA VAL A 17 2.50 18.64 7.07
C VAL A 17 2.15 18.41 8.54
N LEU A 18 1.85 19.51 9.27
CA LEU A 18 1.48 19.43 10.69
C LEU A 18 0.21 18.62 10.91
N LEU A 19 -0.82 18.82 10.08
CA LEU A 19 -2.06 18.04 10.14
C LEU A 19 -1.80 16.55 9.92
N THR A 20 -0.99 16.20 8.91
CA THR A 20 -0.63 14.80 8.62
C THR A 20 0.09 14.15 9.81
N LEU A 21 1.10 14.83 10.35
CA LEU A 21 1.87 14.33 11.49
C LEU A 21 1.03 14.22 12.77
N ALA A 22 0.20 15.22 13.05
CA ALA A 22 -0.70 15.22 14.19
C ALA A 22 -1.75 14.11 14.09
N ALA A 23 -2.35 13.93 12.90
CA ALA A 23 -3.31 12.87 12.64
C ALA A 23 -2.69 11.47 12.83
N PHE A 24 -1.48 11.27 12.32
CA PHE A 24 -0.74 10.01 12.52
C PHE A 24 -0.38 9.81 14.00
N ALA A 25 0.09 10.84 14.69
CA ALA A 25 0.44 10.76 16.12
C ALA A 25 -0.79 10.44 16.99
N LEU A 26 -1.95 11.02 16.69
CA LEU A 26 -3.21 10.69 17.36
C LEU A 26 -3.61 9.23 17.08
N GLY A 27 -3.52 8.77 15.83
CA GLY A 27 -3.76 7.38 15.49
C GLY A 27 -2.82 6.42 16.22
N ALA A 28 -1.53 6.76 16.32
CA ALA A 28 -0.53 5.99 17.05
C ALA A 28 -0.82 5.94 18.55
N LEU A 29 -1.25 7.07 19.13
CA LEU A 29 -1.65 7.14 20.53
C LEU A 29 -2.85 6.24 20.81
N VAL A 30 -3.90 6.30 19.98
CA VAL A 30 -5.09 5.44 20.11
C VAL A 30 -4.70 3.96 19.99
N ASN A 31 -3.85 3.61 19.02
CA ASN A 31 -3.35 2.24 18.87
C ASN A 31 -2.59 1.78 20.14
N ARG A 32 -1.70 2.62 20.64
CA ARG A 32 -0.91 2.32 21.85
C ARG A 32 -1.79 2.10 23.09
N VAL A 33 -2.83 2.91 23.26
CA VAL A 33 -3.75 2.82 24.41
C VAL A 33 -4.67 1.61 24.31
N THR A 34 -5.16 1.31 23.09
CA THR A 34 -6.11 0.23 22.88
C THR A 34 -5.47 -1.15 22.69
N GLY A 35 -4.22 -1.19 22.18
CA GLY A 35 -3.48 -2.42 21.89
C GLY A 35 -4.12 -3.29 20.81
N LYS A 36 -5.17 -2.81 20.14
CA LYS A 36 -5.92 -3.59 19.14
C LYS A 36 -5.42 -3.29 17.73
N ALA A 37 -5.13 -4.32 16.95
CA ALA A 37 -4.67 -4.21 15.56
C ALA A 37 -5.62 -3.40 14.67
N PHE A 38 -6.93 -3.44 14.95
CA PHE A 38 -7.95 -2.70 14.19
C PHE A 38 -7.75 -1.16 14.24
N PHE A 39 -7.20 -0.64 15.33
CA PHE A 39 -6.85 0.79 15.45
C PHE A 39 -5.49 1.10 14.84
N ASN A 40 -5.30 0.70 13.57
CA ASN A 40 -4.08 0.98 12.83
C ASN A 40 -3.84 2.51 12.72
N PRO A 41 -2.65 3.03 13.08
CA PRO A 41 -2.34 4.46 13.04
C PRO A 41 -2.54 5.11 11.67
N LEU A 42 -2.22 4.39 10.58
CA LEU A 42 -2.42 4.85 9.22
C LEU A 42 -3.91 5.04 8.88
N LEU A 43 -4.72 4.04 9.23
CA LEU A 43 -6.17 4.10 9.00
C LEU A 43 -6.80 5.24 9.79
N LEU A 44 -6.49 5.32 11.09
CA LEU A 44 -7.02 6.37 11.95
C LEU A 44 -6.55 7.75 11.52
N GLY A 45 -5.28 7.89 11.14
CA GLY A 45 -4.72 9.14 10.63
C GLY A 45 -5.43 9.60 9.35
N ALA A 46 -5.64 8.69 8.40
CA ALA A 46 -6.38 9.00 7.17
C ALA A 46 -7.82 9.43 7.45
N ILE A 47 -8.54 8.69 8.30
CA ILE A 47 -9.92 9.05 8.72
C ILE A 47 -9.94 10.43 9.38
N PHE A 48 -8.98 10.70 10.29
CA PHE A 48 -8.92 11.97 10.98
C PHE A 48 -8.70 13.14 10.00
N VAL A 49 -7.79 13.01 9.04
CA VAL A 49 -7.56 14.03 8.00
C VAL A 49 -8.81 14.22 7.15
N ILE A 50 -9.46 13.16 6.70
CA ILE A 50 -10.69 13.24 5.90
C ILE A 50 -11.79 13.97 6.66
N VAL A 51 -12.02 13.60 7.93
CA VAL A 51 -13.04 14.24 8.77
C VAL A 51 -12.69 15.71 9.01
N PHE A 52 -11.44 16.03 9.33
CA PHE A 52 -10.99 17.40 9.53
C PHE A 52 -11.22 18.27 8.29
N LEU A 53 -10.79 17.82 7.12
CA LEU A 53 -11.00 18.56 5.87
C LEU A 53 -12.48 18.75 5.55
N SER A 54 -13.30 17.72 5.76
CA SER A 54 -14.74 17.76 5.51
C SER A 54 -15.46 18.71 6.45
N VAL A 55 -15.14 18.69 7.75
CA VAL A 55 -15.77 19.56 8.76
C VAL A 55 -15.35 21.03 8.58
N CYS A 56 -14.06 21.25 8.25
CA CYS A 56 -13.54 22.61 8.02
C CYS A 56 -13.88 23.14 6.61
N GLY A 57 -14.45 22.34 5.72
CA GLY A 57 -14.76 22.75 4.35
C GLY A 57 -13.51 23.06 3.51
N ILE A 58 -12.36 22.43 3.82
CA ILE A 58 -11.09 22.67 3.13
C ILE A 58 -11.01 21.75 1.90
N PRO A 59 -10.78 22.29 0.68
CA PRO A 59 -10.61 21.48 -0.51
C PRO A 59 -9.39 20.55 -0.38
N TYR A 60 -9.54 19.31 -0.83
CA TYR A 60 -8.42 18.35 -0.85
C TYR A 60 -7.21 18.86 -1.66
N ALA A 61 -7.47 19.68 -2.71
CA ALA A 61 -6.42 20.28 -3.53
C ALA A 61 -5.45 21.13 -2.70
N ASP A 62 -5.96 21.94 -1.78
CA ASP A 62 -5.15 22.80 -0.91
C ASP A 62 -4.35 22.00 0.10
N TYR A 63 -4.97 20.97 0.69
CA TYR A 63 -4.26 20.02 1.56
C TYR A 63 -3.14 19.32 0.80
N LYS A 64 -3.39 18.83 -0.42
CA LYS A 64 -2.38 18.13 -1.24
C LYS A 64 -1.15 19.00 -1.51
N VAL A 65 -1.35 20.28 -1.81
CA VAL A 65 -0.25 21.24 -2.01
C VAL A 65 0.52 21.46 -0.71
N SER A 66 -0.20 21.70 0.40
CA SER A 66 0.41 21.95 1.70
C SER A 66 1.12 20.72 2.29
N ALA A 67 0.66 19.51 1.99
CA ALA A 67 1.28 18.26 2.41
C ALA A 67 2.38 17.76 1.46
N ALA A 68 2.67 18.45 0.35
CA ALA A 68 3.66 18.04 -0.64
C ALA A 68 5.05 17.72 -0.04
N PRO A 69 5.58 18.43 0.97
CA PRO A 69 6.85 18.08 1.60
C PRO A 69 6.88 16.66 2.20
N VAL A 70 5.75 16.17 2.72
CA VAL A 70 5.65 14.77 3.20
C VAL A 70 5.76 13.80 2.04
N ASN A 71 5.18 14.15 0.89
CA ASN A 71 5.26 13.32 -0.31
C ASN A 71 6.70 13.23 -0.87
N TYR A 72 7.53 14.27 -0.72
CA TYR A 72 8.95 14.22 -1.10
C TYR A 72 9.75 13.18 -0.28
N LEU A 73 9.31 12.84 0.93
CA LEU A 73 9.94 11.81 1.74
C LEU A 73 9.63 10.39 1.26
N LEU A 74 8.68 10.22 0.35
CA LEU A 74 8.30 8.90 -0.18
C LEU A 74 9.48 8.23 -0.90
N LEU A 75 10.21 8.97 -1.74
CA LEU A 75 11.36 8.42 -2.46
C LEU A 75 12.49 7.97 -1.53
N PRO A 76 13.03 8.80 -0.62
CA PRO A 76 14.06 8.36 0.32
C PRO A 76 13.56 7.25 1.25
N ALA A 77 12.29 7.26 1.68
CA ALA A 77 11.71 6.18 2.48
C ALA A 77 11.70 4.84 1.70
N THR A 78 11.34 4.88 0.41
CA THR A 78 11.36 3.69 -0.44
C THR A 78 12.79 3.17 -0.64
N VAL A 79 13.76 4.07 -0.85
CA VAL A 79 15.19 3.70 -0.95
C VAL A 79 15.70 3.10 0.36
N ALA A 80 15.27 3.64 1.51
CA ALA A 80 15.65 3.11 2.82
C ALA A 80 15.21 1.65 3.05
N LEU A 81 14.13 1.19 2.37
CA LEU A 81 13.73 -0.23 2.41
C LEU A 81 14.76 -1.16 1.77
N ALA A 82 15.71 -0.65 0.99
CA ALA A 82 16.81 -1.45 0.46
C ALA A 82 17.88 -1.78 1.51
N ILE A 83 17.94 -1.06 2.64
CA ILE A 83 18.94 -1.29 3.70
C ILE A 83 18.76 -2.68 4.32
N PRO A 84 17.58 -3.07 4.86
CA PRO A 84 17.37 -4.42 5.38
C PRO A 84 17.60 -5.51 4.31
N LEU A 85 17.27 -5.21 3.06
CA LEU A 85 17.52 -6.13 1.95
C LEU A 85 19.01 -6.37 1.72
N TYR A 86 19.80 -5.30 1.74
CA TYR A 86 21.26 -5.39 1.60
C TYR A 86 21.89 -6.19 2.75
N GLU A 87 21.45 -5.97 3.98
CA GLU A 87 21.94 -6.68 5.16
C GLU A 87 21.63 -8.18 5.13
N LYS A 88 20.60 -8.61 4.37
CA LYS A 88 20.19 -10.02 4.24
C LYS A 88 20.53 -10.62 2.86
N LEU A 89 21.50 -10.03 2.12
CA LEU A 89 21.87 -10.48 0.78
C LEU A 89 22.30 -11.95 0.71
N ASP A 90 23.01 -12.45 1.71
CA ASP A 90 23.46 -13.84 1.72
C ASP A 90 22.29 -14.81 1.88
N LEU A 91 21.32 -14.47 2.75
CA LEU A 91 20.08 -15.22 2.90
C LEU A 91 19.27 -15.21 1.59
N LEU A 92 19.21 -14.06 0.93
CA LEU A 92 18.53 -13.90 -0.35
C LEU A 92 19.17 -14.76 -1.44
N LYS A 93 20.48 -14.75 -1.56
CA LYS A 93 21.21 -15.58 -2.53
C LYS A 93 21.01 -17.07 -2.28
N ALA A 94 21.06 -17.49 -1.01
CA ALA A 94 20.85 -18.88 -0.62
C ALA A 94 19.43 -19.39 -0.93
N ASN A 95 18.43 -18.51 -0.96
CA ASN A 95 17.02 -18.84 -1.17
C ASN A 95 16.43 -18.25 -2.45
N ALA A 96 17.26 -17.74 -3.38
CA ALA A 96 16.82 -16.95 -4.53
C ALA A 96 15.75 -17.64 -5.37
N ALA A 97 15.91 -18.93 -5.66
CA ALA A 97 14.93 -19.69 -6.46
C ALA A 97 13.55 -19.76 -5.76
N ALA A 98 13.52 -20.03 -4.46
CA ALA A 98 12.28 -20.09 -3.67
C ALA A 98 11.63 -18.72 -3.56
N ILE A 99 12.42 -17.67 -3.37
CA ILE A 99 11.94 -16.28 -3.28
C ILE A 99 11.31 -15.85 -4.60
N ILE A 100 12.01 -16.03 -5.73
CA ILE A 100 11.49 -15.66 -7.05
C ILE A 100 10.23 -16.46 -7.38
N ALA A 101 10.24 -17.77 -7.14
CA ALA A 101 9.07 -18.62 -7.33
C ALA A 101 7.89 -18.16 -6.46
N GLY A 102 8.13 -17.88 -5.18
CA GLY A 102 7.10 -17.40 -4.25
C GLY A 102 6.49 -16.07 -4.66
N ILE A 103 7.31 -15.10 -5.07
CA ILE A 103 6.84 -13.79 -5.56
C ILE A 103 6.04 -13.96 -6.86
N SER A 104 6.54 -14.79 -7.79
CA SER A 104 5.85 -15.03 -9.07
C SER A 104 4.49 -15.69 -8.85
N VAL A 105 4.42 -16.72 -8.02
CA VAL A 105 3.15 -17.38 -7.67
C VAL A 105 2.23 -16.40 -6.93
N GLY A 106 2.73 -15.64 -5.96
CA GLY A 106 1.96 -14.64 -5.24
C GLY A 106 1.35 -13.59 -6.16
N THR A 107 2.12 -13.10 -7.12
CA THR A 107 1.64 -12.14 -8.13
C THR A 107 0.57 -12.75 -9.04
N LEU A 108 0.80 -13.98 -9.56
CA LEU A 108 -0.17 -14.68 -10.39
C LEU A 108 -1.47 -14.97 -9.63
N VAL A 109 -1.39 -15.40 -8.38
CA VAL A 109 -2.57 -15.62 -7.53
C VAL A 109 -3.31 -14.31 -7.26
N SER A 110 -2.59 -13.22 -7.06
CA SER A 110 -3.21 -11.89 -6.89
C SER A 110 -3.99 -11.50 -8.15
N LEU A 111 -3.37 -11.52 -9.33
CA LEU A 111 -4.03 -11.20 -10.60
C LEU A 111 -5.17 -12.17 -10.92
N GLY A 112 -4.94 -13.47 -10.75
CA GLY A 112 -5.95 -14.50 -10.98
C GLY A 112 -7.15 -14.39 -10.05
N SER A 113 -6.95 -14.04 -8.79
CA SER A 113 -8.05 -13.82 -7.83
C SER A 113 -8.90 -12.61 -8.20
N VAL A 114 -8.28 -11.52 -8.67
CA VAL A 114 -9.03 -10.35 -9.18
C VAL A 114 -9.81 -10.72 -10.43
N LEU A 115 -9.21 -11.47 -11.37
CA LEU A 115 -9.91 -11.96 -12.56
C LEU A 115 -11.11 -12.84 -12.18
N ALA A 116 -10.91 -13.81 -11.30
CA ALA A 116 -11.98 -14.71 -10.87
C ALA A 116 -13.15 -13.94 -10.23
N LEU A 117 -12.86 -12.98 -9.35
CA LEU A 117 -13.87 -12.12 -8.74
C LEU A 117 -14.55 -11.21 -9.76
N ALA A 118 -13.81 -10.64 -10.69
CA ALA A 118 -14.35 -9.79 -11.74
C ALA A 118 -15.33 -10.56 -12.63
N LEU A 119 -15.00 -11.79 -13.02
CA LEU A 119 -15.88 -12.68 -13.78
C LEU A 119 -17.12 -13.08 -12.97
N ALA A 120 -16.94 -13.43 -11.69
CA ALA A 120 -18.04 -13.82 -10.82
C ALA A 120 -19.03 -12.67 -10.54
N MET A 121 -18.54 -11.44 -10.50
CA MET A 121 -19.35 -10.23 -10.23
C MET A 121 -19.84 -9.54 -11.51
N GLY A 122 -19.44 -9.99 -12.69
CA GLY A 122 -19.80 -9.37 -13.97
C GLY A 122 -19.25 -7.96 -14.12
N LEU A 123 -18.02 -7.70 -13.66
CA LEU A 123 -17.43 -6.39 -13.77
C LEU A 123 -17.14 -6.00 -15.23
N THR A 124 -17.29 -4.71 -15.53
CA THR A 124 -16.89 -4.18 -16.83
C THR A 124 -15.35 -4.20 -16.97
N ARG A 125 -14.88 -4.13 -18.22
CA ARG A 125 -13.44 -4.04 -18.51
C ARG A 125 -12.77 -2.89 -17.78
N GLU A 126 -13.39 -1.72 -17.73
CA GLU A 126 -12.87 -0.54 -17.02
C GLU A 126 -12.73 -0.79 -15.52
N GLN A 127 -13.77 -1.38 -14.90
CA GLN A 127 -13.74 -1.74 -13.48
C GLN A 127 -12.66 -2.79 -13.19
N TYR A 128 -12.54 -3.79 -14.05
CA TYR A 128 -11.51 -4.82 -13.91
C TYR A 128 -10.11 -4.25 -14.07
N ALA A 129 -9.85 -3.43 -15.10
CA ALA A 129 -8.57 -2.75 -15.29
C ALA A 129 -8.18 -1.85 -14.09
N THR A 130 -9.19 -1.22 -13.45
CA THR A 130 -9.04 -0.43 -12.24
C THR A 130 -8.55 -1.26 -11.05
N LEU A 131 -9.09 -2.48 -10.89
CA LEU A 131 -8.82 -3.33 -9.72
C LEU A 131 -7.61 -4.26 -9.90
N LEU A 132 -7.26 -4.56 -11.14
CA LEU A 132 -6.26 -5.59 -11.48
C LEU A 132 -4.89 -5.34 -10.81
N PRO A 133 -4.29 -4.14 -10.87
CA PRO A 133 -2.97 -3.89 -10.28
C PRO A 133 -3.00 -3.53 -8.77
N LYS A 134 -4.05 -3.88 -8.02
CA LYS A 134 -4.28 -3.43 -6.64
C LYS A 134 -3.20 -3.77 -5.61
N SER A 135 -2.33 -4.75 -5.89
CA SER A 135 -1.41 -5.31 -4.88
C SER A 135 0.01 -4.76 -4.96
N VAL A 136 0.29 -3.84 -5.88
CA VAL A 136 1.60 -3.18 -6.00
C VAL A 136 1.55 -1.73 -5.51
N THR A 137 2.64 -0.98 -5.63
CA THR A 137 2.69 0.40 -5.13
C THR A 137 1.68 1.30 -5.84
N THR A 138 1.16 2.30 -5.13
CA THR A 138 0.12 3.20 -5.64
C THR A 138 0.51 3.83 -6.99
N ALA A 139 1.76 4.29 -7.12
CA ALA A 139 2.25 4.90 -8.36
C ALA A 139 2.18 3.89 -9.53
N ILE A 140 2.80 2.71 -9.39
CA ILE A 140 2.79 1.68 -10.44
C ILE A 140 1.35 1.25 -10.77
N SER A 141 0.52 1.06 -9.75
CA SER A 141 -0.87 0.63 -9.95
C SER A 141 -1.69 1.65 -10.73
N MET A 142 -1.56 2.94 -10.40
CA MET A 142 -2.29 4.02 -11.06
C MET A 142 -1.88 4.15 -12.53
N ASP A 143 -0.58 4.08 -12.82
CA ASP A 143 -0.04 4.17 -14.18
C ASP A 143 -0.49 2.97 -15.01
N VAL A 144 -0.34 1.75 -14.50
CA VAL A 144 -0.78 0.52 -15.17
C VAL A 144 -2.30 0.54 -15.41
N ALA A 145 -3.09 0.94 -14.43
CA ALA A 145 -4.55 1.02 -14.59
C ALA A 145 -4.95 2.05 -15.67
N ALA A 146 -4.31 3.23 -15.69
CA ALA A 146 -4.57 4.25 -16.69
C ALA A 146 -4.23 3.78 -18.12
N GLU A 147 -3.09 3.10 -18.30
CA GLU A 147 -2.69 2.51 -19.59
C GLU A 147 -3.67 1.45 -20.08
N LEU A 148 -4.30 0.70 -19.17
CA LEU A 148 -5.25 -0.37 -19.49
C LEU A 148 -6.71 0.13 -19.64
N GLY A 149 -6.95 1.43 -19.47
CA GLY A 149 -8.27 2.04 -19.56
C GLY A 149 -9.10 1.98 -18.29
N GLY A 150 -8.44 1.79 -17.14
CA GLY A 150 -9.05 1.87 -15.81
C GLY A 150 -9.04 3.28 -15.21
N ILE A 151 -9.70 3.44 -14.08
CA ILE A 151 -9.82 4.73 -13.34
C ILE A 151 -8.68 4.84 -12.33
N ALA A 152 -7.58 5.52 -12.69
CA ALA A 152 -6.37 5.62 -11.85
C ALA A 152 -6.64 6.13 -10.42
N ALA A 153 -7.49 7.13 -10.24
CA ALA A 153 -7.83 7.65 -8.90
C ALA A 153 -8.49 6.59 -8.02
N LEU A 154 -9.40 5.79 -8.59
CA LEU A 154 -10.05 4.68 -7.88
C LEU A 154 -9.05 3.56 -7.58
N THR A 155 -8.15 3.25 -8.52
CA THR A 155 -7.05 2.31 -8.31
C THR A 155 -6.22 2.71 -7.10
N GLY A 156 -5.84 4.00 -6.99
CA GLY A 156 -5.09 4.50 -5.84
C GLY A 156 -5.80 4.26 -4.51
N ALA A 157 -7.12 4.51 -4.45
CA ALA A 157 -7.91 4.24 -3.25
C ALA A 157 -7.95 2.74 -2.90
N VAL A 158 -8.15 1.88 -3.89
CA VAL A 158 -8.19 0.42 -3.70
C VAL A 158 -6.84 -0.12 -3.24
N VAL A 159 -5.73 0.39 -3.77
CA VAL A 159 -4.37 0.04 -3.34
C VAL A 159 -4.18 0.37 -1.85
N ILE A 160 -4.56 1.57 -1.43
CA ILE A 160 -4.45 1.96 -0.02
C ILE A 160 -5.29 1.04 0.88
N LEU A 161 -6.53 0.75 0.50
CA LEU A 161 -7.40 -0.17 1.24
C LEU A 161 -6.80 -1.59 1.31
N THR A 162 -6.27 -2.08 0.19
CA THR A 162 -5.58 -3.38 0.12
C THR A 162 -4.38 -3.43 1.07
N GLY A 163 -3.57 -2.38 1.08
CA GLY A 163 -2.42 -2.28 1.96
C GLY A 163 -2.80 -2.26 3.44
N ILE A 164 -3.83 -1.48 3.81
CA ILE A 164 -4.33 -1.41 5.18
C ILE A 164 -4.90 -2.77 5.60
N ALA A 165 -5.72 -3.41 4.77
CA ALA A 165 -6.27 -4.73 5.05
C ALA A 165 -5.16 -5.78 5.23
N GLY A 166 -4.15 -5.77 4.34
CA GLY A 166 -3.01 -6.67 4.46
C GLY A 166 -2.18 -6.43 5.72
N ASN A 167 -1.94 -5.18 6.10
CA ASN A 167 -1.27 -4.84 7.35
C ASN A 167 -2.01 -5.37 8.59
N LEU A 168 -3.34 -5.21 8.61
CA LEU A 168 -4.18 -5.67 9.71
C LEU A 168 -4.26 -7.20 9.81
N LEU A 169 -4.35 -7.87 8.66
CA LEU A 169 -4.60 -9.31 8.59
C LEU A 169 -3.32 -10.15 8.56
N ALA A 170 -2.14 -9.56 8.30
CA ALA A 170 -0.89 -10.28 8.12
C ALA A 170 -0.60 -11.32 9.21
N GLU A 171 -0.59 -10.89 10.48
CA GLU A 171 -0.33 -11.81 11.59
C GLU A 171 -1.43 -12.84 11.79
N VAL A 172 -2.69 -12.44 11.60
CA VAL A 172 -3.85 -13.32 11.77
C VAL A 172 -3.79 -14.43 10.74
N ILE A 173 -3.51 -14.08 9.47
CA ILE A 173 -3.40 -15.06 8.38
C ILE A 173 -2.19 -15.96 8.62
N CYS A 174 -1.01 -15.41 8.96
CA CYS A 174 0.16 -16.24 9.23
C CYS A 174 -0.08 -17.23 10.36
N LYS A 175 -0.78 -16.82 11.44
CA LYS A 175 -1.15 -17.71 12.55
C LYS A 175 -2.19 -18.76 12.14
N ALA A 176 -3.23 -18.35 11.42
CA ALA A 176 -4.31 -19.25 11.01
C ALA A 176 -3.84 -20.36 10.06
N PHE A 177 -2.92 -20.02 9.15
CA PHE A 177 -2.36 -20.98 8.19
C PHE A 177 -1.02 -21.60 8.64
N HIS A 178 -0.61 -21.36 9.89
CA HIS A 178 0.63 -21.90 10.48
C HIS A 178 1.90 -21.54 9.65
N ILE A 179 1.91 -20.35 9.03
CA ILE A 179 3.08 -19.86 8.29
C ILE A 179 4.09 -19.36 9.31
N THR A 180 5.12 -20.16 9.59
CA THR A 180 6.13 -19.85 10.60
C THR A 180 7.42 -19.30 10.00
N ASP A 181 7.75 -19.69 8.76
CA ASP A 181 8.97 -19.27 8.07
C ASP A 181 8.98 -17.77 7.79
N PRO A 182 10.02 -17.02 8.21
CA PRO A 182 10.07 -15.57 8.06
C PRO A 182 10.20 -15.11 6.60
N ILE A 183 10.85 -15.91 5.73
CA ILE A 183 10.95 -15.61 4.29
C ILE A 183 9.57 -15.69 3.66
N ALA A 184 8.83 -16.77 3.93
CA ALA A 184 7.48 -16.96 3.41
C ALA A 184 6.51 -15.88 3.87
N LYS A 185 6.57 -15.47 5.16
CA LYS A 185 5.78 -14.35 5.69
C LYS A 185 6.08 -13.07 4.92
N GLY A 186 7.38 -12.71 4.80
CA GLY A 186 7.79 -11.50 4.11
C GLY A 186 7.31 -11.46 2.65
N ILE A 187 7.51 -12.56 1.91
CA ILE A 187 7.05 -12.67 0.52
C ILE A 187 5.53 -12.52 0.42
N GLY A 188 4.78 -13.24 1.24
CA GLY A 188 3.33 -13.19 1.23
C GLY A 188 2.78 -11.79 1.53
N ILE A 189 3.36 -11.09 2.51
CA ILE A 189 2.96 -9.73 2.88
C ILE A 189 3.34 -8.74 1.76
N GLY A 190 4.57 -8.81 1.23
CA GLY A 190 5.04 -7.89 0.22
C GLY A 190 4.28 -7.98 -1.10
N THR A 191 3.97 -9.20 -1.55
CA THR A 191 3.22 -9.45 -2.79
C THR A 191 1.73 -9.12 -2.70
N SER A 192 1.15 -9.17 -1.50
CA SER A 192 -0.29 -8.91 -1.30
C SER A 192 -0.61 -7.48 -0.88
N ALA A 193 0.28 -6.84 -0.09
CA ALA A 193 -0.03 -5.60 0.63
C ALA A 193 1.03 -4.50 0.47
N HIS A 194 1.94 -4.66 -0.46
CA HIS A 194 2.97 -3.69 -0.87
C HIS A 194 3.65 -2.95 0.30
N ALA A 195 3.95 -1.63 0.16
CA ALA A 195 4.69 -0.85 1.16
C ALA A 195 3.97 -0.76 2.52
N VAL A 196 2.64 -0.67 2.53
CA VAL A 196 1.86 -0.60 3.78
C VAL A 196 1.95 -1.92 4.55
N GLY A 197 1.90 -3.06 3.85
CA GLY A 197 2.13 -4.38 4.46
C GLY A 197 3.58 -4.54 4.93
N THR A 198 4.55 -4.01 4.19
CA THR A 198 5.98 -4.07 4.55
C THR A 198 6.26 -3.37 5.87
N SER A 199 5.57 -2.29 6.20
CA SER A 199 5.68 -1.65 7.52
C SER A 199 5.29 -2.62 8.66
N LYS A 200 4.34 -3.51 8.41
CA LYS A 200 3.98 -4.58 9.35
C LYS A 200 5.01 -5.70 9.36
N ALA A 201 5.52 -6.10 8.19
CA ALA A 201 6.57 -7.11 8.10
C ALA A 201 7.84 -6.71 8.87
N LEU A 202 8.25 -5.43 8.80
CA LEU A 202 9.36 -4.87 9.59
C LEU A 202 9.13 -4.97 11.10
N GLN A 203 7.88 -4.83 11.56
CA GLN A 203 7.53 -5.00 12.97
C GLN A 203 7.55 -6.48 13.40
N MET A 204 7.32 -7.40 12.46
CA MET A 204 7.34 -8.85 12.72
C MET A 204 8.77 -9.38 12.80
N GLY A 205 9.70 -8.83 12.01
CA GLY A 205 11.11 -9.18 12.03
C GLY A 205 11.90 -8.58 10.87
N GLU A 206 13.23 -8.55 11.01
CA GLU A 206 14.15 -8.00 10.00
C GLU A 206 14.12 -8.81 8.69
N VAL A 207 14.01 -10.14 8.79
CA VAL A 207 13.94 -11.02 7.62
C VAL A 207 12.61 -10.84 6.90
N GLU A 208 11.50 -10.82 7.63
CA GLU A 208 10.18 -10.54 7.08
C GLU A 208 10.15 -9.19 6.36
N GLY A 209 10.72 -8.15 6.98
CA GLY A 209 10.81 -6.81 6.40
C GLY A 209 11.63 -6.78 5.11
N ALA A 210 12.82 -7.39 5.12
CA ALA A 210 13.72 -7.45 3.96
C ALA A 210 13.06 -8.20 2.77
N MET A 211 12.47 -9.37 3.03
CA MET A 211 11.80 -10.18 2.00
C MET A 211 10.54 -9.48 1.46
N SER A 212 9.80 -8.79 2.32
CA SER A 212 8.65 -7.98 1.90
C SER A 212 9.07 -6.81 1.01
N GLY A 213 10.14 -6.09 1.36
CA GLY A 213 10.69 -5.01 0.56
C GLY A 213 11.15 -5.47 -0.84
N LEU A 214 11.84 -6.61 -0.93
CA LEU A 214 12.21 -7.22 -2.22
C LEU A 214 10.96 -7.56 -3.04
N SER A 215 9.96 -8.15 -2.38
CA SER A 215 8.74 -8.60 -3.04
C SER A 215 7.98 -7.45 -3.69
N ILE A 216 7.98 -6.25 -3.09
CA ILE A 216 7.37 -5.06 -3.70
C ILE A 216 7.99 -4.77 -5.07
N ALA A 217 9.32 -4.75 -5.16
CA ALA A 217 10.02 -4.40 -6.40
C ALA A 217 9.76 -5.44 -7.51
N VAL A 218 9.93 -6.72 -7.18
CA VAL A 218 9.76 -7.81 -8.16
C VAL A 218 8.29 -7.97 -8.57
N ALA A 219 7.36 -7.95 -7.61
CA ALA A 219 5.93 -8.02 -7.92
C ALA A 219 5.45 -6.80 -8.72
N GLY A 220 6.03 -5.61 -8.48
CA GLY A 220 5.75 -4.42 -9.28
C GLY A 220 6.06 -4.62 -10.76
N VAL A 221 7.27 -5.11 -11.06
CA VAL A 221 7.68 -5.40 -12.45
C VAL A 221 6.82 -6.50 -13.05
N LEU A 222 6.61 -7.62 -12.32
CA LEU A 222 5.77 -8.71 -12.80
C LEU A 222 4.34 -8.27 -13.08
N THR A 223 3.75 -7.47 -12.22
CA THR A 223 2.40 -6.93 -12.38
C THR A 223 2.31 -6.05 -13.62
N ALA A 224 3.26 -5.13 -13.82
CA ALA A 224 3.29 -4.26 -15.00
C ALA A 224 3.37 -5.07 -16.30
N VAL A 225 4.17 -6.15 -16.33
CA VAL A 225 4.31 -7.02 -17.50
C VAL A 225 3.09 -7.91 -17.72
N LEU A 226 2.47 -8.42 -16.65
CA LEU A 226 1.39 -9.40 -16.74
C LEU A 226 0.00 -8.77 -16.89
N CYS A 227 -0.24 -7.58 -16.36
CA CYS A 227 -1.55 -6.92 -16.42
C CYS A 227 -2.11 -6.77 -17.85
N PRO A 228 -1.33 -6.38 -18.88
CA PRO A 228 -1.83 -6.34 -20.26
C PRO A 228 -2.37 -7.68 -20.77
N PHE A 229 -1.77 -8.81 -20.35
CA PHE A 229 -2.28 -10.13 -20.70
C PHE A 229 -3.57 -10.45 -19.93
N PHE A 230 -3.60 -10.14 -18.63
CA PHE A 230 -4.77 -10.44 -17.81
C PHE A 230 -5.98 -9.58 -18.17
N VAL A 231 -5.81 -8.32 -18.56
CA VAL A 231 -6.94 -7.44 -18.93
C VAL A 231 -7.67 -7.94 -20.19
N SER A 232 -7.01 -8.68 -21.05
CA SER A 232 -7.61 -9.22 -22.29
C SER A 232 -8.65 -10.33 -22.05
N PHE A 233 -8.73 -10.90 -20.84
CA PHE A 233 -9.73 -11.93 -20.51
C PHE A 233 -11.14 -11.37 -20.30
N ILE A 234 -11.28 -10.06 -20.12
CA ILE A 234 -12.58 -9.38 -20.04
C ILE A 234 -12.64 -8.34 -21.17
N GLN A 235 -13.59 -8.52 -22.09
CA GLN A 235 -13.81 -7.65 -23.25
C GLN A 235 -14.79 -6.51 -22.94
#